data_7b7dd8ad164515d9fe6882b837872bce
#
_entry.id   7b7dd8ad164515d9fe6882b837872bce
#
_cell.length_a   1.000
_cell.length_b   1.000
_cell.length_c   1.000
_cell.angle_alpha   90.00
_cell.angle_beta   90.00
_cell.angle_gamma   90.00
#
_symmetry.space_group_name_H-M   'P 1'
#
loop_
_entity.id
_entity.type
_entity.pdbx_description
1 polymer ?
#
loop_
_entity_poly.entity_id
_entity_poly.type
_entity_poly.pdbx_seq_one_letter_code
_entity_poly.pdbx_strand_id
1 'polypeptide(L)'
;PAQDIYSIMRAFNSFDVYRNNENKFIVKTYRAGLINELKNLNVELVLSEKFETFWKQMSNFSTSEDLKLPEGIHAEFREYQTKGFGWLWFMYKYGLNGILADDMGLGKTLQALAVVQKAKEEDGPAPTLVICPTTVVFNWESEIQKFAPTLTTLKLAGVDRKQFFKEIPNYDVVITSYALVRRDINKLKEYNFRYVILDESQNIKNAMSQTAQAVKKLQASHKLALSGTPIENK
;
A
#
# COMPACT_ATOMS: atom_id res chain seq x y z
N PRO A 1 -2.43 -35.76 -17.52
CA PRO A 1 -3.71 -36.25 -18.06
C PRO A 1 -4.88 -35.34 -17.62
N ALA A 2 -6.14 -35.81 -17.65
CA ALA A 2 -7.32 -34.95 -17.44
C ALA A 2 -7.35 -34.23 -16.07
N GLN A 3 -6.79 -34.82 -15.02
CA GLN A 3 -6.72 -34.24 -13.68
C GLN A 3 -5.83 -33.00 -13.63
N ASP A 4 -4.73 -33.00 -14.39
CA ASP A 4 -3.80 -31.86 -14.46
C ASP A 4 -4.44 -30.67 -15.19
N ILE A 5 -5.16 -30.96 -16.29
CA ILE A 5 -5.91 -29.94 -17.03
C ILE A 5 -6.98 -29.30 -16.17
N TYR A 6 -7.72 -30.09 -15.39
CA TYR A 6 -8.75 -29.59 -14.48
C TYR A 6 -8.14 -28.71 -13.36
N SER A 7 -7.00 -29.12 -12.79
CA SER A 7 -6.27 -28.36 -11.78
C SER A 7 -5.74 -27.04 -12.35
N ILE A 8 -5.21 -27.04 -13.54
CA ILE A 8 -4.77 -25.82 -14.27
C ILE A 8 -5.94 -24.87 -14.52
N MET A 9 -7.06 -25.38 -15.03
CA MET A 9 -8.26 -24.57 -15.27
C MET A 9 -8.82 -23.99 -13.99
N ARG A 10 -8.80 -24.76 -12.88
CA ARG A 10 -9.23 -24.29 -11.56
C ARG A 10 -8.33 -23.18 -11.04
N ALA A 11 -7.00 -23.31 -11.17
CA ALA A 11 -6.03 -22.30 -10.81
C ALA A 11 -6.27 -21.02 -11.63
N PHE A 12 -6.42 -21.09 -12.95
CA PHE A 12 -6.70 -19.94 -13.78
C PHE A 12 -8.02 -19.24 -13.43
N ASN A 13 -9.09 -19.97 -13.16
CA ASN A 13 -10.37 -19.39 -12.78
C ASN A 13 -10.32 -18.69 -11.42
N SER A 14 -9.48 -19.15 -10.49
CA SER A 14 -9.34 -18.55 -9.16
C SER A 14 -8.48 -17.26 -9.16
N PHE A 15 -7.70 -16.99 -10.22
CA PHE A 15 -6.70 -15.93 -10.26
C PHE A 15 -6.96 -14.79 -11.28
N ASP A 16 -8.16 -14.67 -11.83
CA ASP A 16 -8.49 -13.64 -12.83
C ASP A 16 -7.48 -13.58 -13.99
N VAL A 17 -7.13 -14.73 -14.53
CA VAL A 17 -6.22 -14.84 -15.68
C VAL A 17 -7.01 -14.60 -16.95
N TYR A 18 -6.52 -13.73 -17.80
CA TYR A 18 -7.13 -13.49 -19.12
C TYR A 18 -6.12 -13.65 -20.24
N ARG A 19 -6.62 -13.98 -21.43
CA ARG A 19 -5.83 -14.23 -22.61
C ARG A 19 -5.80 -12.98 -23.48
N ASN A 20 -4.61 -12.57 -23.91
CA ASN A 20 -4.48 -11.46 -24.86
C ASN A 20 -4.63 -11.92 -26.33
N ASN A 21 -4.61 -10.95 -27.26
CA ASN A 21 -4.72 -11.20 -28.68
C ASN A 21 -3.57 -12.06 -29.27
N GLU A 22 -2.44 -12.14 -28.58
CA GLU A 22 -1.27 -12.97 -28.95
C GLU A 22 -1.33 -14.38 -28.37
N ASN A 23 -2.47 -14.77 -27.82
CA ASN A 23 -2.67 -16.07 -27.20
C ASN A 23 -1.85 -16.31 -25.92
N LYS A 24 -1.34 -15.24 -25.28
CA LYS A 24 -0.58 -15.30 -24.03
C LYS A 24 -1.50 -15.05 -22.85
N PHE A 25 -1.26 -15.77 -21.77
CA PHE A 25 -1.96 -15.53 -20.51
C PHE A 25 -1.35 -14.33 -19.79
N ILE A 26 -2.19 -13.40 -19.37
CA ILE A 26 -1.80 -12.24 -18.59
C ILE A 26 -2.23 -12.45 -17.15
N VAL A 27 -1.25 -12.39 -16.25
CA VAL A 27 -1.43 -12.48 -14.81
C VAL A 27 -0.95 -11.19 -14.18
N LYS A 28 -1.78 -10.57 -13.35
CA LYS A 28 -1.37 -9.37 -12.63
C LYS A 28 -0.32 -9.71 -11.58
N THR A 29 0.66 -8.83 -11.37
CA THR A 29 1.81 -9.04 -10.47
C THR A 29 1.39 -9.48 -9.05
N TYR A 30 0.30 -8.94 -8.52
CA TYR A 30 -0.21 -9.31 -7.19
C TYR A 30 -0.77 -10.75 -7.10
N ARG A 31 -0.90 -11.45 -8.25
CA ARG A 31 -1.31 -12.85 -8.34
C ARG A 31 -0.12 -13.80 -8.56
N ALA A 32 1.07 -13.35 -8.25
CA ALA A 32 2.31 -14.11 -8.42
C ALA A 32 2.28 -15.48 -7.70
N GLY A 33 1.49 -15.65 -6.65
CA GLY A 33 1.28 -16.96 -5.99
C GLY A 33 0.80 -18.08 -6.91
N LEU A 34 0.09 -17.74 -8.00
CA LEU A 34 -0.31 -18.70 -9.03
C LEU A 34 0.88 -19.48 -9.61
N ILE A 35 2.04 -18.83 -9.72
CA ILE A 35 3.26 -19.48 -10.26
C ILE A 35 3.68 -20.69 -9.42
N ASN A 36 3.58 -20.60 -8.09
CA ASN A 36 3.90 -21.73 -7.22
C ASN A 36 2.91 -22.89 -7.43
N GLU A 37 1.62 -22.59 -7.56
CA GLU A 37 0.62 -23.61 -7.84
C GLU A 37 0.87 -24.28 -9.19
N LEU A 38 1.17 -23.50 -10.24
CA LEU A 38 1.45 -24.03 -11.57
C LEU A 38 2.77 -24.83 -11.63
N LYS A 39 3.82 -24.40 -10.92
CA LYS A 39 5.06 -25.19 -10.82
C LYS A 39 4.84 -26.56 -10.18
N ASN A 40 3.96 -26.64 -9.19
CA ASN A 40 3.61 -27.90 -8.53
C ASN A 40 2.83 -28.88 -9.46
N LEU A 41 2.30 -28.38 -10.58
CA LEU A 41 1.56 -29.19 -11.56
C LEU A 41 2.42 -29.69 -12.72
N ASN A 42 3.76 -29.63 -12.64
CA ASN A 42 4.69 -30.01 -13.71
C ASN A 42 4.40 -29.35 -15.06
N VAL A 43 3.97 -28.09 -15.04
CA VAL A 43 3.72 -27.31 -16.26
C VAL A 43 4.99 -26.54 -16.63
N GLU A 44 5.40 -26.59 -17.88
CA GLU A 44 6.44 -25.74 -18.41
C GLU A 44 5.92 -24.30 -18.49
N LEU A 45 6.55 -23.38 -17.73
CA LEU A 45 6.18 -21.99 -17.66
C LEU A 45 7.20 -21.14 -18.40
N VAL A 46 6.76 -20.44 -19.43
CA VAL A 46 7.54 -19.38 -20.07
C VAL A 46 7.09 -18.04 -19.48
N LEU A 47 7.94 -17.44 -18.65
CA LEU A 47 7.66 -16.18 -17.98
C LEU A 47 8.33 -15.03 -18.75
N SER A 48 7.76 -13.83 -18.65
CA SER A 48 8.45 -12.65 -19.18
C SER A 48 9.66 -12.33 -18.30
N GLU A 49 10.74 -11.81 -18.90
CA GLU A 49 11.96 -11.40 -18.18
C GLU A 49 11.67 -10.47 -16.99
N LYS A 50 10.75 -9.51 -17.19
CA LYS A 50 10.28 -8.61 -16.13
C LYS A 50 9.65 -9.37 -14.97
N PHE A 51 8.87 -10.41 -15.25
CA PHE A 51 8.23 -11.21 -14.20
C PHE A 51 9.23 -12.14 -13.52
N GLU A 52 10.18 -12.72 -14.23
CA GLU A 52 11.25 -13.53 -13.64
C GLU A 52 12.11 -12.71 -12.69
N THR A 53 12.49 -11.50 -13.08
CA THR A 53 13.24 -10.57 -12.23
C THR A 53 12.45 -10.24 -10.96
N PHE A 54 11.17 -9.87 -11.10
CA PHE A 54 10.29 -9.62 -9.97
C PHE A 54 10.21 -10.83 -9.03
N TRP A 55 9.96 -12.03 -9.60
CA TRP A 55 9.81 -13.26 -8.84
C TRP A 55 11.08 -13.61 -8.07
N LYS A 56 12.22 -13.51 -8.72
CA LYS A 56 13.54 -13.74 -8.11
C LYS A 56 13.81 -12.78 -6.96
N GLN A 57 13.50 -11.50 -7.14
CA GLN A 57 13.66 -10.49 -6.10
C GLN A 57 12.69 -10.70 -4.93
N MET A 58 11.44 -11.07 -5.23
CA MET A 58 10.44 -11.35 -4.20
C MET A 58 10.79 -12.61 -3.39
N SER A 59 11.23 -13.68 -4.05
CA SER A 59 11.56 -14.96 -3.39
C SER A 59 12.84 -14.89 -2.56
N ASN A 60 13.77 -14.03 -2.95
CA ASN A 60 15.07 -13.83 -2.30
C ASN A 60 15.16 -12.42 -1.70
N PHE A 61 14.00 -11.87 -1.25
CA PHE A 61 14.01 -10.53 -0.71
C PHE A 61 15.00 -10.44 0.47
N SER A 62 16.15 -9.87 0.18
CA SER A 62 17.05 -9.29 1.17
C SER A 62 17.00 -7.78 0.95
N THR A 63 16.93 -7.01 2.00
CA THR A 63 17.18 -5.57 1.90
C THR A 63 18.46 -5.39 1.12
N SER A 64 18.39 -4.79 -0.08
CA SER A 64 19.61 -4.47 -0.81
C SER A 64 20.45 -3.57 0.09
N GLU A 65 21.71 -3.91 0.31
CA GLU A 65 22.67 -3.12 1.10
C GLU A 65 22.78 -1.67 0.58
N ASP A 66 22.32 -1.43 -0.65
CA ASP A 66 22.33 -0.14 -1.34
C ASP A 66 21.05 0.72 -1.15
N LEU A 67 20.04 0.24 -0.43
CA LEU A 67 18.82 1.04 -0.24
C LEU A 67 19.07 2.17 0.76
N LYS A 68 19.35 3.36 0.24
CA LYS A 68 19.50 4.57 1.06
C LYS A 68 18.14 5.06 1.55
N LEU A 69 18.11 5.44 2.82
CA LEU A 69 16.97 6.19 3.38
C LEU A 69 16.80 7.51 2.63
N PRO A 70 15.57 8.04 2.53
CA PRO A 70 15.32 9.32 1.90
C PRO A 70 15.96 10.46 2.71
N GLU A 71 16.47 11.46 2.01
CA GLU A 71 17.19 12.59 2.63
C GLU A 71 16.29 13.45 3.52
N GLY A 72 15.01 13.56 3.18
CA GLY A 72 14.02 14.31 3.94
C GLY A 72 13.53 13.61 5.21
N ILE A 73 14.09 12.45 5.60
CA ILE A 73 13.76 11.77 6.85
C ILE A 73 14.82 12.06 7.91
N HIS A 74 14.37 12.63 9.02
CA HIS A 74 15.19 13.02 10.18
C HIS A 74 15.00 12.01 11.32
N ALA A 75 15.49 10.79 11.15
CA ALA A 75 15.44 9.75 12.18
C ALA A 75 16.52 8.69 11.96
N GLU A 76 17.00 8.10 13.04
CA GLU A 76 17.82 6.89 13.00
C GLU A 76 16.91 5.67 12.97
N PHE A 77 17.04 4.84 11.93
CA PHE A 77 16.28 3.60 11.79
C PHE A 77 16.96 2.46 12.51
N ARG A 78 16.18 1.69 13.25
CA ARG A 78 16.60 0.39 13.74
C ARG A 78 16.66 -0.59 12.55
N GLU A 79 17.44 -1.66 12.69
CA GLU A 79 17.63 -2.65 11.62
C GLU A 79 16.31 -3.19 11.06
N TYR A 80 15.34 -3.54 11.92
CA TYR A 80 14.05 -4.03 11.47
C TYR A 80 13.21 -2.96 10.73
N GLN A 81 13.34 -1.67 11.12
CA GLN A 81 12.67 -0.56 10.42
C GLN A 81 13.28 -0.34 9.03
N THR A 82 14.59 -0.48 8.90
CA THR A 82 15.28 -0.45 7.60
C THR A 82 14.80 -1.58 6.70
N LYS A 83 14.69 -2.79 7.25
CA LYS A 83 14.12 -3.94 6.52
C LYS A 83 12.66 -3.71 6.11
N GLY A 84 11.83 -3.20 7.01
CA GLY A 84 10.43 -2.89 6.74
C GLY A 84 10.28 -1.79 5.68
N PHE A 85 11.06 -0.72 5.79
CA PHE A 85 11.12 0.32 4.76
C PHE A 85 11.52 -0.26 3.39
N GLY A 86 12.56 -1.12 3.36
CA GLY A 86 13.01 -1.78 2.13
C GLY A 86 11.90 -2.61 1.49
N TRP A 87 11.15 -3.36 2.30
CA TRP A 87 10.00 -4.13 1.84
C TRP A 87 8.87 -3.24 1.29
N LEU A 88 8.53 -2.17 1.99
CA LEU A 88 7.52 -1.21 1.53
C LEU A 88 7.96 -0.51 0.24
N TRP A 89 9.24 -0.17 0.11
CA TRP A 89 9.80 0.41 -1.09
C TRP A 89 9.77 -0.56 -2.28
N PHE A 90 10.11 -1.83 -2.05
CA PHE A 90 9.94 -2.89 -3.05
C PHE A 90 8.49 -2.97 -3.54
N MET A 91 7.52 -2.99 -2.63
CA MET A 91 6.10 -3.00 -3.02
C MET A 91 5.73 -1.78 -3.87
N TYR A 92 6.23 -0.60 -3.50
CA TYR A 92 6.02 0.62 -4.28
C TYR A 92 6.53 0.48 -5.71
N LYS A 93 7.76 0.05 -5.89
CA LYS A 93 8.39 -0.11 -7.22
C LYS A 93 7.65 -1.10 -8.13
N TYR A 94 7.03 -2.10 -7.54
CA TYR A 94 6.28 -3.12 -8.30
C TYR A 94 4.76 -2.89 -8.36
N GLY A 95 4.28 -1.74 -7.90
CA GLY A 95 2.84 -1.41 -7.91
C GLY A 95 2.00 -2.31 -7.02
N LEU A 96 2.58 -2.83 -5.94
CA LEU A 96 1.91 -3.70 -4.99
C LEU A 96 1.31 -2.89 -3.83
N ASN A 97 0.28 -3.47 -3.22
CA ASN A 97 -0.28 -3.00 -1.96
C ASN A 97 0.29 -3.80 -0.80
N GLY A 98 0.32 -3.23 0.41
CA GLY A 98 0.94 -3.87 1.55
C GLY A 98 0.16 -3.77 2.86
N ILE A 99 0.53 -4.65 3.79
CA ILE A 99 0.14 -4.57 5.19
C ILE A 99 1.42 -4.58 6.02
N LEU A 100 1.62 -3.52 6.81
CA LEU A 100 2.69 -3.46 7.80
C LEU A 100 2.11 -3.84 9.16
N ALA A 101 2.47 -5.02 9.63
CA ALA A 101 1.84 -5.71 10.74
C ALA A 101 2.76 -5.81 11.97
N ASP A 102 3.62 -4.83 12.16
CA ASP A 102 4.49 -4.73 13.33
C ASP A 102 3.69 -4.45 14.60
N ASP A 103 4.20 -4.88 15.75
CA ASP A 103 3.59 -4.58 17.04
C ASP A 103 3.47 -3.07 17.29
N MET A 104 2.61 -2.70 18.25
CA MET A 104 2.44 -1.29 18.65
C MET A 104 3.77 -0.71 19.14
N GLY A 105 4.03 0.55 18.76
CA GLY A 105 5.25 1.26 19.19
C GLY A 105 6.52 0.94 18.38
N LEU A 106 6.48 0.04 17.42
CA LEU A 106 7.65 -0.30 16.58
C LEU A 106 7.91 0.68 15.42
N GLY A 107 7.24 1.83 15.39
CA GLY A 107 7.53 2.89 14.42
C GLY A 107 6.97 2.63 13.02
N LYS A 108 5.78 2.04 12.90
CA LYS A 108 5.08 1.87 11.61
C LYS A 108 4.88 3.20 10.87
N THR A 109 4.52 4.25 11.59
CA THR A 109 4.36 5.59 11.02
C THR A 109 5.67 6.08 10.40
N LEU A 110 6.80 5.91 11.08
CA LEU A 110 8.11 6.32 10.56
C LEU A 110 8.48 5.58 9.27
N GLN A 111 8.25 4.26 9.22
CA GLN A 111 8.49 3.46 8.01
C GLN A 111 7.58 3.90 6.85
N ALA A 112 6.29 4.17 7.13
CA ALA A 112 5.34 4.67 6.13
C ALA A 112 5.73 6.06 5.62
N LEU A 113 6.14 6.98 6.52
CA LEU A 113 6.63 8.31 6.14
C LEU A 113 7.89 8.24 5.28
N ALA A 114 8.81 7.32 5.57
CA ALA A 114 10.01 7.13 4.76
C ALA A 114 9.66 6.72 3.32
N VAL A 115 8.66 5.85 3.13
CA VAL A 115 8.22 5.47 1.78
C VAL A 115 7.56 6.65 1.05
N VAL A 116 6.73 7.43 1.74
CA VAL A 116 6.10 8.62 1.16
C VAL A 116 7.15 9.66 0.77
N GLN A 117 8.12 9.92 1.65
CA GLN A 117 9.22 10.84 1.41
C GLN A 117 10.09 10.40 0.22
N LYS A 118 10.46 9.11 0.18
CA LYS A 118 11.26 8.57 -0.92
C LYS A 118 10.52 8.63 -2.25
N ALA A 119 9.22 8.35 -2.25
CA ALA A 119 8.39 8.47 -3.44
C ALA A 119 8.29 9.93 -3.94
N LYS A 120 8.27 10.91 -3.01
CA LYS A 120 8.35 12.32 -3.38
C LYS A 120 9.71 12.68 -3.98
N GLU A 121 10.80 12.17 -3.43
CA GLU A 121 12.16 12.44 -3.93
C GLU A 121 12.42 11.84 -5.32
N GLU A 122 11.89 10.63 -5.59
CA GLU A 122 12.12 9.95 -6.87
C GLU A 122 11.11 10.35 -7.97
N ASP A 123 9.82 10.49 -7.61
CA ASP A 123 8.74 10.65 -8.59
C ASP A 123 8.03 12.02 -8.50
N GLY A 124 8.58 12.94 -7.69
CA GLY A 124 8.02 14.29 -7.48
C GLY A 124 6.84 14.32 -6.50
N PRO A 125 6.24 15.49 -6.24
CA PRO A 125 5.14 15.65 -5.30
C PRO A 125 3.84 15.01 -5.82
N ALA A 126 3.10 14.33 -4.94
CA ALA A 126 1.76 13.84 -5.20
C ALA A 126 1.04 13.51 -3.88
N PRO A 127 -0.27 13.73 -3.76
CA PRO A 127 -0.98 13.60 -2.51
C PRO A 127 -1.04 12.15 -2.02
N THR A 128 -0.73 11.96 -0.74
CA THR A 128 -0.96 10.73 0.02
C THR A 128 -2.09 10.98 1.00
N LEU A 129 -3.11 10.13 1.03
CA LEU A 129 -4.21 10.21 2.00
C LEU A 129 -3.95 9.27 3.17
N VAL A 130 -3.78 9.82 4.37
CA VAL A 130 -3.71 9.08 5.62
C VAL A 130 -5.09 9.07 6.26
N ILE A 131 -5.59 7.88 6.56
CA ILE A 131 -6.88 7.65 7.22
C ILE A 131 -6.59 6.95 8.55
N CYS A 132 -6.91 7.61 9.65
CA CYS A 132 -6.62 7.12 10.99
C CYS A 132 -7.81 7.33 11.95
N PRO A 133 -7.80 6.74 13.15
CA PRO A 133 -8.74 7.11 14.21
C PRO A 133 -8.66 8.61 14.53
N THR A 134 -9.79 9.22 14.88
CA THR A 134 -9.86 10.67 15.14
C THR A 134 -8.86 11.11 16.24
N THR A 135 -8.61 10.26 17.21
CA THR A 135 -7.71 10.52 18.35
C THR A 135 -6.24 10.64 17.95
N VAL A 136 -5.82 10.05 16.82
CA VAL A 136 -4.41 10.05 16.40
C VAL A 136 -4.12 10.97 15.21
N VAL A 137 -5.09 11.74 14.73
CA VAL A 137 -4.90 12.73 13.65
C VAL A 137 -3.79 13.73 13.99
N PHE A 138 -3.76 14.24 15.21
CA PHE A 138 -2.72 15.17 15.67
C PHE A 138 -1.35 14.49 15.82
N ASN A 139 -1.33 13.22 16.19
CA ASN A 139 -0.08 12.46 16.30
C ASN A 139 0.59 12.33 14.94
N TRP A 140 -0.18 12.04 13.88
CA TRP A 140 0.33 11.99 12.53
C TRP A 140 0.96 13.30 12.11
N GLU A 141 0.28 14.42 12.33
CA GLU A 141 0.81 15.77 12.04
C GLU A 141 2.13 16.02 12.80
N SER A 142 2.18 15.72 14.09
CA SER A 142 3.38 15.88 14.92
C SER A 142 4.53 14.96 14.46
N GLU A 143 4.24 13.71 14.09
CA GLU A 143 5.25 12.79 13.61
C GLU A 143 5.81 13.20 12.23
N ILE A 144 4.97 13.75 11.34
CA ILE A 144 5.44 14.30 10.07
C ILE A 144 6.36 15.49 10.31
N GLN A 145 5.98 16.44 11.16
CA GLN A 145 6.81 17.60 11.49
C GLN A 145 8.15 17.20 12.11
N LYS A 146 8.15 16.14 12.91
CA LYS A 146 9.36 15.63 13.58
C LYS A 146 10.28 14.85 12.65
N PHE A 147 9.74 13.94 11.85
CA PHE A 147 10.51 12.95 11.09
C PHE A 147 10.62 13.21 9.60
N ALA A 148 9.67 13.95 9.03
CA ALA A 148 9.63 14.26 7.59
C ALA A 148 9.21 15.72 7.35
N PRO A 149 9.94 16.71 7.90
CA PRO A 149 9.52 18.12 7.88
C PRO A 149 9.43 18.73 6.49
N THR A 150 9.96 18.08 5.48
CA THR A 150 9.86 18.50 4.07
C THR A 150 8.55 18.11 3.41
N LEU A 151 7.74 17.24 4.06
CA LEU A 151 6.40 16.90 3.59
C LEU A 151 5.39 17.97 4.02
N THR A 152 4.72 18.56 3.06
CA THR A 152 3.61 19.49 3.31
C THR A 152 2.36 18.73 3.74
N THR A 153 1.66 19.24 4.76
CA THR A 153 0.51 18.54 5.37
C THR A 153 -0.77 19.34 5.31
N LEU A 154 -1.87 18.67 4.98
CA LEU A 154 -3.23 19.21 5.05
C LEU A 154 -4.07 18.34 5.98
N LYS A 155 -4.64 18.96 7.03
CA LYS A 155 -5.55 18.29 7.93
C LYS A 155 -7.01 18.53 7.52
N LEU A 156 -7.66 17.50 7.01
CA LEU A 156 -9.09 17.50 6.71
C LEU A 156 -9.88 17.06 7.95
N ALA A 157 -10.06 18.00 8.89
CA ALA A 157 -10.79 17.79 10.14
C ALA A 157 -11.71 19.00 10.43
N GLY A 158 -12.63 18.84 11.39
CA GLY A 158 -13.56 19.91 11.76
C GLY A 158 -14.70 20.12 10.76
N VAL A 159 -15.49 21.17 11.01
CA VAL A 159 -16.69 21.51 10.23
C VAL A 159 -16.34 22.21 8.92
N ASP A 160 -15.30 23.01 8.92
CA ASP A 160 -14.88 23.85 7.78
C ASP A 160 -13.97 23.13 6.77
N ARG A 161 -13.68 21.85 7.00
CA ARG A 161 -12.75 21.07 6.16
C ARG A 161 -13.10 21.05 4.66
N LYS A 162 -14.38 21.25 4.32
CA LYS A 162 -14.85 21.18 2.94
C LYS A 162 -14.25 22.28 2.06
N GLN A 163 -13.91 23.43 2.61
CA GLN A 163 -13.25 24.52 1.87
C GLN A 163 -11.85 24.14 1.40
N PHE A 164 -11.20 23.19 2.05
CA PHE A 164 -9.83 22.77 1.74
C PHE A 164 -9.74 21.62 0.72
N PHE A 165 -10.85 21.06 0.26
CA PHE A 165 -10.77 19.95 -0.72
C PHE A 165 -10.01 20.32 -1.98
N LYS A 166 -10.19 21.53 -2.48
CA LYS A 166 -9.49 22.01 -3.70
C LYS A 166 -7.97 22.09 -3.51
N GLU A 167 -7.51 22.17 -2.27
CA GLU A 167 -6.09 22.24 -1.91
C GLU A 167 -5.41 20.87 -1.85
N ILE A 168 -6.17 19.76 -1.85
CA ILE A 168 -5.62 18.40 -1.75
C ILE A 168 -4.40 18.17 -2.69
N PRO A 169 -4.45 18.57 -3.98
CA PRO A 169 -3.32 18.33 -4.89
C PRO A 169 -2.04 19.11 -4.55
N ASN A 170 -2.14 20.15 -3.72
CA ASN A 170 -1.01 21.02 -3.36
C ASN A 170 -0.21 20.52 -2.13
N TYR A 171 -0.65 19.41 -1.53
CA TYR A 171 -0.05 18.84 -0.32
C TYR A 171 0.46 17.43 -0.54
N ASP A 172 1.57 17.10 0.11
CA ASP A 172 2.16 15.76 0.05
C ASP A 172 1.39 14.74 0.89
N VAL A 173 0.90 15.17 2.06
CA VAL A 173 0.14 14.32 2.98
C VAL A 173 -1.15 15.00 3.41
N VAL A 174 -2.26 14.33 3.19
CA VAL A 174 -3.60 14.73 3.60
C VAL A 174 -4.07 13.79 4.70
N ILE A 175 -4.37 14.32 5.89
CA ILE A 175 -4.73 13.52 7.07
C ILE A 175 -6.22 13.69 7.36
N THR A 176 -6.93 12.59 7.51
CA THR A 176 -8.35 12.59 7.88
C THR A 176 -8.73 11.36 8.71
N SER A 177 -9.96 11.31 9.21
CA SER A 177 -10.43 10.18 10.00
C SER A 177 -11.38 9.26 9.21
N TYR A 178 -11.49 8.00 9.64
CA TYR A 178 -12.43 7.03 9.07
C TYR A 178 -13.88 7.55 9.03
N ALA A 179 -14.32 8.25 10.07
CA ALA A 179 -15.67 8.82 10.14
C ALA A 179 -15.89 9.91 9.08
N LEU A 180 -14.85 10.71 8.82
CA LEU A 180 -14.90 11.79 7.83
C LEU A 180 -14.80 11.25 6.41
N VAL A 181 -13.98 10.24 6.15
CA VAL A 181 -13.95 9.55 4.84
C VAL A 181 -15.34 9.06 4.45
N ARG A 182 -16.06 8.43 5.38
CA ARG A 182 -17.43 7.97 5.12
C ARG A 182 -18.38 9.12 4.72
N ARG A 183 -18.24 10.30 5.37
CA ARG A 183 -19.09 11.48 5.10
C ARG A 183 -18.71 12.17 3.78
N ASP A 184 -17.44 12.18 3.45
CA ASP A 184 -16.89 13.00 2.37
C ASP A 184 -16.47 12.18 1.14
N ILE A 185 -16.79 10.88 1.10
CA ILE A 185 -16.36 9.95 0.06
C ILE A 185 -16.72 10.41 -1.35
N ASN A 186 -17.87 11.04 -1.53
CA ASN A 186 -18.30 11.52 -2.84
C ASN A 186 -17.33 12.55 -3.42
N LYS A 187 -16.63 13.29 -2.56
CA LYS A 187 -15.61 14.26 -2.97
C LYS A 187 -14.23 13.62 -3.02
N LEU A 188 -13.86 12.86 -2.01
CA LEU A 188 -12.53 12.26 -1.92
C LEU A 188 -12.23 11.27 -3.07
N LYS A 189 -13.23 10.57 -3.59
CA LYS A 189 -13.09 9.64 -4.72
C LYS A 189 -12.77 10.33 -6.07
N GLU A 190 -12.89 11.66 -6.15
CA GLU A 190 -12.56 12.43 -7.35
C GLU A 190 -11.05 12.66 -7.48
N TYR A 191 -10.28 12.44 -6.40
CA TYR A 191 -8.83 12.63 -6.37
C TYR A 191 -8.10 11.31 -6.56
N ASN A 192 -6.99 11.37 -7.29
CA ASN A 192 -6.05 10.27 -7.43
C ASN A 192 -4.90 10.46 -6.43
N PHE A 193 -4.82 9.58 -5.45
CA PHE A 193 -3.76 9.61 -4.47
C PHE A 193 -2.58 8.72 -4.90
N ARG A 194 -1.35 9.10 -4.55
CA ARG A 194 -0.20 8.21 -4.67
C ARG A 194 -0.35 7.03 -3.71
N TYR A 195 -0.62 7.34 -2.46
CA TYR A 195 -0.95 6.37 -1.43
C TYR A 195 -2.28 6.64 -0.77
N VAL A 196 -2.98 5.58 -0.38
CA VAL A 196 -3.97 5.59 0.70
C VAL A 196 -3.40 4.74 1.82
N ILE A 197 -3.06 5.37 2.95
CA ILE A 197 -2.54 4.73 4.15
C ILE A 197 -3.67 4.60 5.17
N LEU A 198 -3.89 3.39 5.66
CA LEU A 198 -4.95 3.06 6.61
C LEU A 198 -4.28 2.73 7.96
N ASP A 199 -4.27 3.68 8.86
CA ASP A 199 -3.73 3.45 10.20
C ASP A 199 -4.80 2.80 11.11
N GLU A 200 -4.37 1.88 11.98
CA GLU A 200 -5.26 1.03 12.76
C GLU A 200 -6.33 0.38 11.86
N SER A 201 -5.86 -0.32 10.83
CA SER A 201 -6.70 -0.83 9.72
C SER A 201 -7.77 -1.83 10.18
N GLN A 202 -7.72 -2.35 11.41
CA GLN A 202 -8.80 -3.14 12.02
C GLN A 202 -10.13 -2.37 12.11
N ASN A 203 -10.12 -1.03 11.99
CA ASN A 203 -11.33 -0.21 11.90
C ASN A 203 -12.20 -0.54 10.68
N ILE A 204 -11.64 -1.20 9.68
CA ILE A 204 -12.35 -1.63 8.46
C ILE A 204 -12.37 -3.15 8.28
N LYS A 205 -12.10 -3.94 9.32
CA LYS A 205 -12.11 -5.40 9.25
C LYS A 205 -13.43 -5.98 8.75
N ASN A 206 -14.55 -5.36 9.08
CA ASN A 206 -15.83 -5.72 8.51
C ASN A 206 -16.00 -5.09 7.12
N ALA A 207 -15.80 -5.90 6.08
CA ALA A 207 -15.87 -5.49 4.69
C ALA A 207 -17.25 -4.90 4.27
N MET A 208 -18.33 -5.24 4.99
CA MET A 208 -19.69 -4.76 4.74
C MET A 208 -20.00 -3.45 5.46
N SER A 209 -19.12 -2.98 6.35
CA SER A 209 -19.33 -1.71 7.04
C SER A 209 -19.32 -0.54 6.05
N GLN A 210 -20.12 0.50 6.35
CA GLN A 210 -20.16 1.72 5.53
C GLN A 210 -18.79 2.37 5.37
N THR A 211 -17.94 2.29 6.41
CA THR A 211 -16.58 2.81 6.40
C THR A 211 -15.69 2.03 5.44
N ALA A 212 -15.72 0.70 5.50
CA ALA A 212 -14.96 -0.14 4.58
C ALA A 212 -15.40 0.07 3.12
N GLN A 213 -16.70 0.18 2.89
CA GLN A 213 -17.25 0.46 1.56
C GLN A 213 -16.82 1.85 1.04
N ALA A 214 -16.74 2.86 1.90
CA ALA A 214 -16.23 4.17 1.52
C ALA A 214 -14.75 4.12 1.16
N VAL A 215 -13.91 3.51 2.01
CA VAL A 215 -12.47 3.37 1.77
C VAL A 215 -12.17 2.64 0.46
N LYS A 216 -12.93 1.60 0.12
CA LYS A 216 -12.78 0.86 -1.15
C LYS A 216 -12.98 1.72 -2.40
N LYS A 217 -13.79 2.79 -2.31
CA LYS A 217 -14.07 3.71 -3.44
C LYS A 217 -12.95 4.72 -3.70
N LEU A 218 -11.98 4.85 -2.80
CA LEU A 218 -10.84 5.75 -2.97
C LEU A 218 -9.92 5.25 -4.07
N GLN A 219 -9.48 6.19 -4.91
CA GLN A 219 -8.55 5.94 -5.99
C GLN A 219 -7.13 6.22 -5.51
N ALA A 220 -6.25 5.24 -5.65
CA ALA A 220 -4.84 5.37 -5.31
C ALA A 220 -3.99 4.41 -6.15
N SER A 221 -2.76 4.83 -6.45
CA SER A 221 -1.77 3.95 -7.09
C SER A 221 -1.33 2.83 -6.15
N HIS A 222 -1.24 3.13 -4.84
CA HIS A 222 -0.82 2.19 -3.80
C HIS A 222 -1.73 2.28 -2.58
N LYS A 223 -1.90 1.18 -1.89
CA LYS A 223 -2.64 1.11 -0.62
C LYS A 223 -1.78 0.41 0.43
N LEU A 224 -1.67 1.01 1.60
CA LEU A 224 -0.90 0.49 2.72
C LEU A 224 -1.79 0.43 3.97
N ALA A 225 -1.88 -0.73 4.58
CA ALA A 225 -2.56 -0.91 5.86
C ALA A 225 -1.52 -1.03 6.98
N LEU A 226 -1.69 -0.27 8.03
CA LEU A 226 -0.90 -0.36 9.26
C LEU A 226 -1.79 -0.96 10.36
N SER A 227 -1.29 -1.97 11.06
CA SER A 227 -2.02 -2.60 12.16
C SER A 227 -1.06 -3.20 13.17
N GLY A 228 -1.35 -3.06 14.45
CA GLY A 228 -0.67 -3.79 15.52
C GLY A 228 -1.28 -5.17 15.78
N THR A 229 -2.47 -5.45 15.24
CA THR A 229 -3.21 -6.72 15.44
C THR A 229 -3.77 -7.23 14.11
N PRO A 230 -2.91 -7.62 13.13
CA PRO A 230 -3.36 -7.95 11.78
C PRO A 230 -4.16 -9.26 11.72
N ILE A 231 -3.93 -10.17 12.66
CA ILE A 231 -4.59 -11.49 12.75
C ILE A 231 -5.17 -11.62 14.15
N GLU A 232 -6.44 -11.31 14.30
CA GLU A 232 -7.23 -11.75 15.47
C GLU A 232 -7.82 -13.11 15.15
N ASN A 233 -7.27 -14.16 15.75
CA ASN A 233 -7.88 -15.49 15.72
C ASN A 233 -9.21 -15.41 16.48
N LYS A 234 -10.30 -15.64 15.78
CA LYS A 234 -11.59 -16.02 16.36
C LYS A 234 -11.82 -17.49 16.16
#